data_0b3c8e17333b0f1e2dc99899e2536efb
#
_entry.id   0b3c8e17333b0f1e2dc99899e2536efb
#
_cell.length_a   1.000
_cell.length_b   1.000
_cell.length_c   1.000
_cell.angle_alpha   90.00
_cell.angle_beta   90.00
_cell.angle_gamma   90.00
#
_symmetry.space_group_name_H-M   'P 1'
#
loop_
_entity.id
_entity.type
_entity.pdbx_description
1 polymer ?
#
loop_
_entity_poly.entity_id
_entity_poly.type
_entity_poly.pdbx_seq_one_letter_code
_entity_poly.pdbx_strand_id
1 'polypeptide(L)'
;MEKAWRIPYDAGMKYVSIFHANLNYAYLTPDNYEFVIRNSYELLFDTMREEFPGTKYVFEASGYTIEEMAKRTPDVLEKLKDAIQRGECEFMGSPYAHPMLPNFPERDGLWTLEFAHRIYEKYLGFRPVSFWNPECGWRNYVPRQVRDAGYRNLTGDFESYSRAIGVDGQPQRPEIYEKEATKEKAFYSFGFKYDLPGDDFGLHYPFTHVNGLEPDELRVFLRSDRICQYAVRYFMGMEGYSHEEYMETIRKYSEDLPGRGDGALVIFADDAEYIGTNGWFKLKYQNQPDNVFEVVPDAREKLIKLITAVKELDDFITFDEACGLDANTDPVTWDDDAAWHGAQASVWASTPMAQLLRPWQDLVRDKLVQLEGDLETGVREQAWFHLTNSYNSDGQWPPTLPHAPHIIHPFNYSYCFENLLTAHWLVGGVDLDSLDTDAAATIEQIIGLQSALIRDKAQSLLDGDSEEEQANAQLALHLIEVATESDSLRGQKILQSGEYTVRANAMVEARRLVGGVVIEDASNA
;
A
#
# COMPACT_ATOMS: atom_id res chain seq x y z
N MET A 1 16.62 -53.54 2.38
CA MET A 1 17.62 -52.78 3.14
C MET A 1 18.06 -51.63 2.24
N GLU A 2 17.27 -50.62 2.20
CA GLU A 2 17.60 -49.37 1.50
C GLU A 2 18.47 -48.54 2.43
N LYS A 3 19.70 -48.31 2.01
CA LYS A 3 20.57 -47.33 2.64
C LYS A 3 20.07 -45.94 2.26
N ALA A 4 19.29 -45.33 3.14
CA ALA A 4 19.04 -43.92 3.09
C ALA A 4 20.39 -43.21 3.17
N TRP A 5 20.81 -42.60 2.08
CA TRP A 5 21.90 -41.66 2.05
C TRP A 5 21.43 -40.40 2.79
N ARG A 6 21.73 -40.33 4.09
CA ARG A 6 21.70 -39.04 4.79
C ARG A 6 22.91 -38.27 4.28
N ILE A 7 22.67 -37.30 3.39
CA ILE A 7 23.61 -36.23 3.14
C ILE A 7 23.69 -35.42 4.45
N PRO A 8 24.88 -35.09 4.96
CA PRO A 8 24.95 -34.19 6.10
C PRO A 8 24.41 -32.83 5.65
N TYR A 9 23.25 -32.45 6.18
CA TYR A 9 22.64 -31.16 5.97
C TYR A 9 23.42 -30.12 6.78
N ASP A 10 24.28 -29.38 6.11
CA ASP A 10 24.79 -28.06 6.54
C ASP A 10 24.00 -26.93 5.86
N ALA A 11 22.82 -27.25 5.34
CA ALA A 11 21.94 -26.25 4.73
C ALA A 11 21.26 -25.45 5.85
N GLY A 12 21.54 -24.15 5.91
CA GLY A 12 20.98 -23.22 6.88
C GLY A 12 19.72 -22.54 6.34
N MET A 13 18.74 -22.31 7.22
CA MET A 13 17.60 -21.43 6.93
C MET A 13 18.02 -19.99 7.21
N LYS A 14 17.95 -19.12 6.21
CA LYS A 14 18.13 -17.68 6.41
C LYS A 14 16.80 -16.98 6.65
N TYR A 15 16.82 -15.81 7.26
CA TYR A 15 15.61 -15.07 7.62
C TYR A 15 15.56 -13.71 6.95
N VAL A 16 14.38 -13.32 6.51
CA VAL A 16 14.10 -12.02 5.89
C VAL A 16 13.02 -11.31 6.70
N SER A 17 13.27 -10.05 7.03
CA SER A 17 12.26 -9.17 7.62
C SER A 17 12.05 -7.96 6.71
N ILE A 18 10.84 -7.79 6.20
CA ILE A 18 10.42 -6.68 5.35
C ILE A 18 9.50 -5.79 6.16
N PHE A 19 9.96 -4.62 6.52
CA PHE A 19 9.17 -3.61 7.23
C PHE A 19 8.51 -2.70 6.20
N HIS A 20 7.23 -2.95 5.93
CA HIS A 20 6.43 -2.22 4.96
C HIS A 20 5.93 -0.91 5.57
N ALA A 21 6.34 0.23 5.00
CA ALA A 21 5.99 1.56 5.49
C ALA A 21 5.07 2.29 4.49
N ASN A 22 3.86 2.60 4.93
CA ASN A 22 2.86 3.27 4.11
C ASN A 22 2.16 4.39 4.88
N LEU A 23 2.63 5.63 4.77
CA LEU A 23 1.97 6.78 5.42
C LEU A 23 0.64 7.14 4.77
N ASN A 24 0.40 6.74 3.53
CA ASN A 24 -0.92 6.87 2.90
C ASN A 24 -1.86 5.72 3.28
N TYR A 25 -1.72 5.24 4.49
CA TYR A 25 -2.42 4.11 5.07
C TYR A 25 -3.85 4.50 5.52
N ALA A 26 -4.78 3.55 5.41
CA ALA A 26 -6.22 3.77 5.62
C ALA A 26 -6.61 4.41 6.96
N TYR A 27 -5.75 4.37 7.95
CA TYR A 27 -6.02 4.87 9.31
C TYR A 27 -5.17 6.08 9.70
N LEU A 28 -4.20 6.46 8.88
CA LEU A 28 -3.30 7.58 9.15
C LEU A 28 -3.81 8.89 8.54
N THR A 29 -3.51 9.96 9.23
CA THR A 29 -3.69 11.32 8.73
C THR A 29 -2.36 12.07 8.79
N PRO A 30 -2.18 13.14 8.01
CA PRO A 30 -0.97 13.96 8.06
C PRO A 30 -0.56 14.41 9.47
N ASP A 31 -1.52 14.58 10.37
CA ASP A 31 -1.27 14.99 11.77
C ASP A 31 -0.59 13.88 12.59
N ASN A 32 -0.74 12.62 12.17
CA ASN A 32 -0.15 11.46 12.84
C ASN A 32 1.16 10.98 12.19
N TYR A 33 1.55 11.48 11.04
CA TYR A 33 2.71 10.97 10.29
C TYR A 33 4.00 11.07 11.10
N GLU A 34 4.33 12.25 11.62
CA GLU A 34 5.55 12.40 12.42
C GLU A 34 5.53 11.50 13.65
N PHE A 35 4.38 11.37 14.31
CA PHE A 35 4.23 10.49 15.47
C PHE A 35 4.54 9.02 15.11
N VAL A 36 4.00 8.51 14.02
CA VAL A 36 4.25 7.13 13.58
C VAL A 36 5.68 6.94 13.11
N ILE A 37 6.22 7.86 12.31
CA ILE A 37 7.61 7.80 11.86
C ILE A 37 8.56 7.69 13.05
N ARG A 38 8.39 8.52 14.08
CA ARG A 38 9.29 8.52 15.23
C ARG A 38 9.12 7.31 16.15
N ASN A 39 7.89 6.88 16.38
CA ASN A 39 7.62 5.78 17.30
C ASN A 39 7.74 4.39 16.69
N SER A 40 7.72 4.26 15.36
CA SER A 40 7.84 2.99 14.66
C SER A 40 9.09 2.90 13.78
N TYR A 41 9.25 3.78 12.79
CA TYR A 41 10.38 3.69 11.86
C TYR A 41 11.71 4.08 12.52
N GLU A 42 11.73 5.19 13.24
CA GLU A 42 12.92 5.61 13.98
C GLU A 42 13.30 4.59 15.05
N LEU A 43 12.32 4.07 15.80
CA LEU A 43 12.53 2.99 16.77
C LEU A 43 13.18 1.76 16.12
N LEU A 44 12.71 1.36 14.93
CA LEU A 44 13.31 0.26 14.16
C LEU A 44 14.78 0.56 13.83
N PHE A 45 15.06 1.72 13.19
CA PHE A 45 16.41 2.07 12.74
C PHE A 45 17.39 2.18 13.92
N ASP A 46 16.97 2.82 15.02
CA ASP A 46 17.80 2.95 16.22
C ASP A 46 18.05 1.60 16.89
N THR A 47 17.03 0.76 17.01
CA THR A 47 17.18 -0.58 17.60
C THR A 47 18.13 -1.45 16.78
N MET A 48 17.98 -1.48 15.45
CA MET A 48 18.86 -2.26 14.59
C MET A 48 20.29 -1.76 14.64
N ARG A 49 20.50 -0.45 14.66
CA ARG A 49 21.83 0.16 14.75
C ARG A 49 22.53 -0.10 16.07
N GLU A 50 21.80 0.02 17.19
CA GLU A 50 22.37 0.00 18.53
C GLU A 50 22.56 -1.42 19.07
N GLU A 51 21.57 -2.29 18.85
CA GLU A 51 21.55 -3.65 19.43
C GLU A 51 22.04 -4.73 18.44
N PHE A 52 21.89 -4.49 17.13
CA PHE A 52 22.16 -5.50 16.09
C PHE A 52 23.03 -4.97 14.95
N PRO A 53 24.15 -4.28 15.21
CA PRO A 53 25.00 -3.76 14.14
C PRO A 53 25.45 -4.90 13.21
N GLY A 54 25.35 -4.66 11.89
CA GLY A 54 25.67 -5.63 10.85
C GLY A 54 24.57 -6.64 10.55
N THR A 55 23.47 -6.67 11.31
CA THR A 55 22.31 -7.52 10.99
C THR A 55 21.50 -6.90 9.86
N LYS A 56 21.14 -7.71 8.87
CA LYS A 56 20.42 -7.26 7.68
C LYS A 56 18.91 -7.22 7.91
N TYR A 57 18.25 -6.28 7.26
CA TYR A 57 16.80 -6.16 7.20
C TYR A 57 16.38 -5.43 5.93
N VAL A 58 15.10 -5.44 5.62
CA VAL A 58 14.52 -4.72 4.49
C VAL A 58 13.57 -3.66 5.01
N PHE A 59 13.70 -2.43 4.54
CA PHE A 59 12.73 -1.38 4.74
C PHE A 59 12.09 -1.03 3.41
N GLU A 60 10.79 -1.21 3.32
CA GLU A 60 10.02 -0.87 2.15
C GLU A 60 9.23 0.40 2.40
N ALA A 61 9.19 1.28 1.39
CA ALA A 61 8.34 2.45 1.46
C ALA A 61 7.89 2.93 0.07
N SER A 62 6.64 3.39 0.00
CA SER A 62 6.11 4.07 -1.18
C SER A 62 6.82 5.41 -1.46
N GLY A 63 6.74 5.91 -2.69
CA GLY A 63 7.29 7.22 -3.03
C GLY A 63 6.70 8.33 -2.15
N TYR A 64 5.39 8.28 -1.89
CA TYR A 64 4.70 9.20 -0.99
C TYR A 64 5.28 9.17 0.44
N THR A 65 5.51 7.98 0.98
CA THR A 65 6.08 7.82 2.33
C THR A 65 7.48 8.44 2.44
N ILE A 66 8.36 8.19 1.45
CA ILE A 66 9.70 8.80 1.44
C ILE A 66 9.63 10.32 1.33
N GLU A 67 8.73 10.85 0.52
CA GLU A 67 8.55 12.29 0.39
C GLU A 67 8.04 12.93 1.69
N GLU A 68 7.07 12.32 2.36
CA GLU A 68 6.57 12.80 3.66
C GLU A 68 7.63 12.67 4.78
N MET A 69 8.45 11.61 4.78
CA MET A 69 9.61 11.52 5.68
C MET A 69 10.60 12.65 5.42
N ALA A 70 10.91 12.95 4.17
CA ALA A 70 11.84 14.03 3.82
C ALA A 70 11.33 15.42 4.26
N LYS A 71 10.02 15.64 4.21
CA LYS A 71 9.39 16.90 4.62
C LYS A 71 9.31 17.06 6.14
N ARG A 72 8.93 16.00 6.86
CA ARG A 72 8.56 16.06 8.29
C ARG A 72 9.67 15.64 9.22
N THR A 73 10.43 14.63 8.84
CA THR A 73 11.45 13.98 9.68
C THR A 73 12.73 13.68 8.88
N PRO A 74 13.36 14.72 8.30
CA PRO A 74 14.56 14.53 7.47
C PRO A 74 15.70 13.85 8.24
N ASP A 75 15.77 14.03 9.56
CA ASP A 75 16.70 13.35 10.45
C ASP A 75 16.49 11.83 10.50
N VAL A 76 15.24 11.36 10.46
CA VAL A 76 14.93 9.93 10.43
C VAL A 76 15.21 9.36 9.02
N LEU A 77 14.96 10.12 7.96
CA LEU A 77 15.35 9.71 6.61
C LEU A 77 16.88 9.55 6.48
N GLU A 78 17.66 10.40 7.11
CA GLU A 78 19.14 10.24 7.14
C GLU A 78 19.55 8.96 7.90
N LYS A 79 18.84 8.53 8.95
CA LYS A 79 19.09 7.24 9.61
C LYS A 79 18.86 6.05 8.66
N LEU A 80 17.80 6.09 7.84
CA LEU A 80 17.55 5.10 6.80
C LEU A 80 18.69 5.08 5.78
N LYS A 81 19.10 6.23 5.26
CA LYS A 81 20.20 6.35 4.30
C LYS A 81 21.53 5.81 4.86
N ASP A 82 21.82 6.11 6.11
CA ASP A 82 23.00 5.60 6.81
C ASP A 82 22.96 4.06 6.91
N ALA A 83 21.82 3.46 7.26
CA ALA A 83 21.64 2.01 7.31
C ALA A 83 21.83 1.35 5.92
N ILE A 84 21.32 1.97 4.86
CA ILE A 84 21.51 1.53 3.47
C ILE A 84 22.99 1.60 3.10
N GLN A 85 23.67 2.71 3.40
CA GLN A 85 25.09 2.88 3.07
C GLN A 85 25.99 1.89 3.82
N ARG A 86 25.62 1.47 5.02
CA ARG A 86 26.33 0.41 5.76
C ARG A 86 26.07 -0.99 5.22
N GLY A 87 25.13 -1.16 4.29
CA GLY A 87 24.72 -2.46 3.76
C GLY A 87 23.94 -3.31 4.76
N GLU A 88 23.36 -2.69 5.78
CA GLU A 88 22.51 -3.34 6.80
C GLU A 88 21.04 -3.33 6.37
N CYS A 89 20.60 -2.26 5.74
CA CYS A 89 19.24 -2.11 5.23
C CYS A 89 19.21 -2.21 3.71
N GLU A 90 18.42 -3.13 3.16
CA GLU A 90 17.98 -3.06 1.78
C GLU A 90 16.73 -2.15 1.72
N PHE A 91 16.74 -1.16 0.82
CA PHE A 91 15.54 -0.41 0.52
C PHE A 91 14.77 -1.08 -0.62
N MET A 92 13.53 -1.42 -0.34
CA MET A 92 12.57 -2.01 -1.28
C MET A 92 11.60 -0.92 -1.76
N GLY A 93 11.37 -0.85 -3.06
CA GLY A 93 10.44 0.13 -3.63
C GLY A 93 9.02 -0.39 -3.75
N SER A 94 8.10 0.56 -3.95
CA SER A 94 6.67 0.35 -4.15
C SER A 94 6.16 1.45 -5.08
N PRO A 95 4.93 1.42 -5.63
CA PRO A 95 4.40 2.54 -6.39
C PRO A 95 4.32 3.82 -5.56
N TYR A 96 4.21 4.97 -6.22
CA TYR A 96 4.24 6.25 -5.52
C TYR A 96 3.16 6.38 -4.43
N ALA A 97 1.91 6.06 -4.74
CA ALA A 97 0.77 6.19 -3.82
C ALA A 97 0.06 4.86 -3.54
N HIS A 98 0.78 3.76 -3.62
CA HIS A 98 0.29 2.43 -3.25
C HIS A 98 -1.03 2.00 -3.95
N PRO A 99 -1.17 2.14 -5.29
CA PRO A 99 -2.36 1.64 -6.00
C PRO A 99 -2.36 0.12 -6.08
N MET A 100 -3.56 -0.46 -6.09
CA MET A 100 -3.76 -1.89 -6.39
C MET A 100 -3.53 -2.13 -7.89
N LEU A 101 -2.29 -2.40 -8.29
CA LEU A 101 -1.87 -2.51 -9.70
C LEU A 101 -2.78 -3.39 -10.57
N PRO A 102 -3.25 -4.59 -10.11
CA PRO A 102 -4.12 -5.45 -10.94
C PRO A 102 -5.50 -4.88 -11.25
N ASN A 103 -5.91 -3.80 -10.60
CA ASN A 103 -7.22 -3.19 -10.81
C ASN A 103 -7.22 -2.08 -11.86
N PHE A 104 -6.06 -1.74 -12.43
CA PHE A 104 -5.91 -0.66 -13.40
C PHE A 104 -5.18 -1.15 -14.65
N PRO A 105 -5.29 -0.46 -15.79
CA PRO A 105 -4.54 -0.83 -16.97
C PRO A 105 -3.04 -0.87 -16.73
N GLU A 106 -2.36 -1.87 -17.29
CA GLU A 106 -0.91 -2.09 -17.12
C GLU A 106 -0.08 -0.83 -17.37
N ARG A 107 -0.45 -0.06 -18.40
CA ARG A 107 0.23 1.20 -18.74
C ARG A 107 0.16 2.24 -17.62
N ASP A 108 -0.97 2.35 -16.94
CA ASP A 108 -1.17 3.35 -15.89
C ASP A 108 -0.26 3.06 -14.69
N GLY A 109 -0.07 1.77 -14.37
CA GLY A 109 0.84 1.35 -13.32
C GLY A 109 2.30 1.73 -13.59
N LEU A 110 2.76 1.74 -14.85
CA LEU A 110 4.13 2.17 -15.17
C LEU A 110 4.38 3.64 -14.80
N TRP A 111 3.38 4.51 -14.90
CA TRP A 111 3.50 5.90 -14.48
C TRP A 111 3.76 6.03 -12.97
N THR A 112 2.97 5.36 -12.14
CA THR A 112 3.15 5.45 -10.67
C THR A 112 4.47 4.82 -10.22
N LEU A 113 4.97 3.80 -10.92
CA LEU A 113 6.29 3.21 -10.67
C LEU A 113 7.42 4.19 -11.03
N GLU A 114 7.32 4.88 -12.16
CA GLU A 114 8.30 5.90 -12.55
C GLU A 114 8.29 7.10 -11.60
N PHE A 115 7.11 7.55 -11.13
CA PHE A 115 7.05 8.62 -10.14
C PHE A 115 7.71 8.21 -8.82
N ALA A 116 7.52 6.97 -8.38
CA ALA A 116 8.22 6.46 -7.21
C ALA A 116 9.74 6.46 -7.41
N HIS A 117 10.22 5.99 -8.56
CA HIS A 117 11.64 5.99 -8.88
C HIS A 117 12.27 7.38 -8.83
N ARG A 118 11.60 8.40 -9.36
CA ARG A 118 12.07 9.81 -9.27
C ARG A 118 12.24 10.27 -7.83
N ILE A 119 11.32 9.90 -6.95
CA ILE A 119 11.39 10.21 -5.52
C ILE A 119 12.56 9.48 -4.86
N TYR A 120 12.75 8.21 -5.18
CA TYR A 120 13.88 7.43 -4.63
C TYR A 120 15.23 7.98 -5.12
N GLU A 121 15.36 8.30 -6.40
CA GLU A 121 16.56 8.96 -6.93
C GLU A 121 16.83 10.31 -6.26
N LYS A 122 15.79 11.12 -6.04
CA LYS A 122 15.91 12.43 -5.42
C LYS A 122 16.39 12.36 -3.97
N TYR A 123 15.81 11.49 -3.17
CA TYR A 123 16.01 11.48 -1.73
C TYR A 123 17.00 10.41 -1.26
N LEU A 124 17.06 9.27 -1.93
CA LEU A 124 17.95 8.16 -1.58
C LEU A 124 19.17 8.03 -2.51
N GLY A 125 19.10 8.57 -3.74
CA GLY A 125 20.19 8.60 -4.70
C GLY A 125 20.30 7.36 -5.62
N PHE A 126 19.28 6.47 -5.63
CA PHE A 126 19.28 5.27 -6.47
C PHE A 126 17.85 4.79 -6.74
N ARG A 127 17.72 3.84 -7.72
CA ARG A 127 16.49 3.08 -7.96
C ARG A 127 16.60 1.72 -7.26
N PRO A 128 15.62 1.32 -6.42
CA PRO A 128 15.64 0.01 -5.78
C PRO A 128 15.45 -1.12 -6.80
N VAL A 129 16.00 -2.30 -6.48
CA VAL A 129 15.92 -3.49 -7.34
C VAL A 129 14.81 -4.45 -6.92
N SER A 130 14.37 -4.36 -5.69
CA SER A 130 13.30 -5.17 -5.11
C SER A 130 12.02 -4.37 -4.99
N PHE A 131 10.89 -5.02 -5.21
CA PHE A 131 9.59 -4.41 -5.30
C PHE A 131 8.58 -5.07 -4.36
N TRP A 132 7.92 -4.24 -3.57
CA TRP A 132 6.73 -4.60 -2.82
C TRP A 132 5.49 -4.37 -3.69
N ASN A 133 4.74 -5.44 -3.89
CA ASN A 133 3.50 -5.37 -4.63
C ASN A 133 2.35 -4.97 -3.68
N PRO A 134 1.74 -3.79 -3.86
CA PRO A 134 0.64 -3.32 -3.01
C PRO A 134 -0.44 -4.39 -2.82
N GLU A 135 -0.82 -4.64 -1.56
CA GLU A 135 -1.80 -5.66 -1.18
C GLU A 135 -1.45 -7.08 -1.68
N CYS A 136 -0.20 -7.32 -2.07
CA CYS A 136 0.21 -8.50 -2.83
C CYS A 136 -0.72 -8.79 -4.02
N GLY A 137 -1.28 -7.73 -4.61
CA GLY A 137 -2.28 -7.82 -5.68
C GLY A 137 -1.70 -8.43 -6.95
N TRP A 138 -2.37 -9.43 -7.51
CA TRP A 138 -1.82 -10.19 -8.62
C TRP A 138 -2.80 -10.33 -9.80
N ARG A 139 -2.23 -10.16 -10.98
CA ARG A 139 -2.74 -10.60 -12.29
C ARG A 139 -1.56 -11.00 -13.15
N ASN A 140 -1.83 -11.70 -14.23
CA ASN A 140 -0.81 -12.26 -15.11
C ASN A 140 0.19 -11.23 -15.68
N TYR A 141 -0.19 -9.97 -15.80
CA TYR A 141 0.68 -8.90 -16.34
C TYR A 141 1.52 -8.19 -15.27
N VAL A 142 1.20 -8.31 -13.98
CA VAL A 142 1.91 -7.60 -12.90
C VAL A 142 3.41 -7.90 -12.89
N PRO A 143 3.88 -9.16 -13.01
CA PRO A 143 5.32 -9.43 -13.07
C PRO A 143 6.01 -8.71 -14.24
N ARG A 144 5.40 -8.71 -15.42
CA ARG A 144 5.95 -7.99 -16.59
C ARG A 144 5.98 -6.48 -16.35
N GLN A 145 4.92 -5.90 -15.80
CA GLN A 145 4.86 -4.48 -15.48
C GLN A 145 5.98 -4.07 -14.50
N VAL A 146 6.22 -4.86 -13.46
CA VAL A 146 7.27 -4.62 -12.47
C VAL A 146 8.67 -4.73 -13.10
N ARG A 147 8.90 -5.77 -13.92
CA ARG A 147 10.14 -5.91 -14.70
C ARG A 147 10.38 -4.72 -15.64
N ASP A 148 9.35 -4.30 -16.37
CA ASP A 148 9.45 -3.20 -17.34
C ASP A 148 9.72 -1.86 -16.67
N ALA A 149 9.33 -1.70 -15.40
CA ALA A 149 9.71 -0.58 -14.56
C ALA A 149 11.18 -0.64 -14.06
N GLY A 150 11.89 -1.75 -14.29
CA GLY A 150 13.31 -1.90 -13.96
C GLY A 150 13.62 -2.66 -12.66
N TYR A 151 12.63 -3.20 -12.00
CA TYR A 151 12.82 -4.07 -10.84
C TYR A 151 13.26 -5.48 -11.26
N ARG A 152 13.93 -6.19 -10.36
CA ARG A 152 14.42 -7.56 -10.60
C ARG A 152 13.82 -8.57 -9.63
N ASN A 153 13.33 -8.12 -8.49
CA ASN A 153 12.75 -8.95 -7.44
C ASN A 153 11.35 -8.45 -7.09
N LEU A 154 10.42 -9.37 -6.86
CA LEU A 154 9.02 -9.09 -6.60
C LEU A 154 8.53 -9.92 -5.42
N THR A 155 7.84 -9.31 -4.46
CA THR A 155 7.13 -10.03 -3.41
C THR A 155 5.82 -10.61 -3.93
N GLY A 156 5.49 -11.84 -3.50
CA GLY A 156 4.21 -12.46 -3.72
C GLY A 156 3.64 -13.02 -2.42
N ASP A 157 2.34 -13.34 -2.44
CA ASP A 157 1.64 -13.95 -1.31
C ASP A 157 1.49 -15.46 -1.50
N PHE A 158 1.99 -16.22 -0.54
CA PHE A 158 2.02 -17.69 -0.62
C PHE A 158 0.61 -18.29 -0.62
N GLU A 159 -0.29 -17.77 0.18
CA GLU A 159 -1.65 -18.29 0.29
C GLU A 159 -2.44 -18.07 -1.02
N SER A 160 -2.25 -16.91 -1.64
CA SER A 160 -2.85 -16.60 -2.95
C SER A 160 -2.26 -17.47 -4.06
N TYR A 161 -0.94 -17.62 -4.08
CA TYR A 161 -0.24 -18.49 -5.01
C TYR A 161 -0.72 -19.94 -4.90
N SER A 162 -0.74 -20.49 -3.70
CA SER A 162 -1.16 -21.88 -3.45
C SER A 162 -2.58 -22.15 -3.95
N ARG A 163 -3.48 -21.18 -3.83
CA ARG A 163 -4.84 -21.30 -4.36
C ARG A 163 -4.92 -21.19 -5.87
N ALA A 164 -4.17 -20.29 -6.44
CA ALA A 164 -4.14 -20.10 -7.88
C ALA A 164 -3.67 -21.36 -8.62
N ILE A 165 -2.69 -22.07 -8.07
CA ILE A 165 -2.19 -23.34 -8.63
C ILE A 165 -2.97 -24.58 -8.20
N GLY A 166 -3.98 -24.43 -7.34
CA GLY A 166 -4.87 -25.54 -6.96
C GLY A 166 -4.23 -26.59 -6.05
N VAL A 167 -3.47 -26.17 -5.06
CA VAL A 167 -2.83 -27.07 -4.12
C VAL A 167 -3.87 -27.81 -3.26
N ASP A 168 -3.73 -29.13 -3.16
CA ASP A 168 -4.60 -29.98 -2.35
C ASP A 168 -4.60 -29.52 -0.87
N GLY A 169 -5.81 -29.44 -0.30
CA GLY A 169 -6.01 -29.04 1.09
C GLY A 169 -6.03 -27.52 1.35
N GLN A 170 -5.72 -26.70 0.36
CA GLN A 170 -5.94 -25.26 0.47
C GLN A 170 -7.40 -24.92 0.20
N PRO A 171 -7.97 -23.94 0.92
CA PRO A 171 -9.31 -23.50 0.62
C PRO A 171 -9.33 -22.95 -0.79
N GLN A 172 -10.28 -23.40 -1.56
CA GLN A 172 -10.64 -22.70 -2.78
C GLN A 172 -10.96 -21.24 -2.43
N ARG A 173 -10.73 -20.31 -3.32
CA ARG A 173 -11.14 -18.90 -3.13
C ARG A 173 -12.55 -18.91 -2.60
N PRO A 174 -12.79 -18.36 -1.43
CA PRO A 174 -14.12 -18.46 -0.88
C PRO A 174 -15.01 -17.51 -1.67
N GLU A 175 -16.13 -18.02 -2.14
CA GLU A 175 -17.30 -17.21 -2.46
C GLU A 175 -17.65 -16.20 -1.34
N ILE A 176 -17.06 -16.42 -0.18
CA ILE A 176 -17.16 -15.59 1.02
C ILE A 176 -16.67 -14.17 0.80
N TYR A 177 -15.67 -13.95 -0.08
CA TYR A 177 -15.23 -12.60 -0.42
C TYR A 177 -16.24 -11.85 -1.28
N GLU A 178 -16.96 -12.54 -2.12
CA GLU A 178 -18.04 -11.94 -2.90
C GLU A 178 -19.24 -11.58 -2.01
N LYS A 179 -19.53 -12.44 -1.01
CA LYS A 179 -20.72 -12.29 -0.16
C LYS A 179 -20.42 -11.66 1.21
N GLU A 180 -19.21 -11.77 1.69
CA GLU A 180 -18.83 -11.48 3.07
C GLU A 180 -17.49 -10.73 3.19
N ALA A 181 -17.07 -10.00 2.17
CA ALA A 181 -15.89 -9.13 2.24
C ALA A 181 -15.95 -8.14 3.43
N THR A 182 -17.15 -7.97 3.98
CA THR A 182 -17.42 -7.15 5.15
C THR A 182 -17.32 -7.90 6.47
N LYS A 183 -17.11 -9.22 6.46
CA LYS A 183 -17.07 -10.02 7.68
C LYS A 183 -15.63 -10.28 8.11
N GLU A 184 -15.32 -9.80 9.28
CA GLU A 184 -14.02 -9.90 9.93
C GLU A 184 -13.41 -11.31 9.89
N LYS A 185 -14.23 -12.34 10.13
CA LYS A 185 -13.78 -13.72 10.12
C LYS A 185 -13.30 -14.23 8.76
N ALA A 186 -13.79 -13.68 7.67
CA ALA A 186 -13.37 -14.07 6.34
C ALA A 186 -12.02 -13.44 5.98
N PHE A 187 -11.84 -12.17 6.32
CA PHE A 187 -10.69 -11.39 5.89
C PHE A 187 -9.40 -11.76 6.64
N TYR A 188 -9.47 -11.99 7.94
CA TYR A 188 -8.27 -12.17 8.78
C TYR A 188 -8.06 -13.59 9.30
N SER A 189 -8.99 -14.49 9.13
CA SER A 189 -8.85 -15.84 9.65
C SER A 189 -8.26 -16.84 8.66
N PHE A 190 -8.04 -16.42 7.42
CA PHE A 190 -7.56 -17.32 6.37
C PHE A 190 -6.14 -17.79 6.61
N GLY A 191 -5.24 -16.88 6.97
CA GLY A 191 -3.85 -17.20 7.19
C GLY A 191 -3.59 -18.22 8.29
N PHE A 192 -4.47 -18.32 9.29
CA PHE A 192 -4.19 -19.11 10.50
C PHE A 192 -4.83 -20.49 10.55
N LYS A 193 -5.64 -20.89 9.58
CA LYS A 193 -6.42 -22.11 9.65
C LYS A 193 -5.85 -23.33 8.95
N TYR A 194 -4.87 -23.13 8.07
CA TYR A 194 -4.42 -24.18 7.17
C TYR A 194 -2.95 -24.48 7.38
N ASP A 195 -2.61 -25.74 7.42
CA ASP A 195 -1.20 -26.13 7.35
C ASP A 195 -0.64 -25.72 5.99
N LEU A 196 0.60 -25.22 6.00
CA LEU A 196 1.30 -24.99 4.75
C LEU A 196 1.48 -26.35 4.06
N PRO A 197 1.28 -26.42 2.74
CA PRO A 197 1.64 -27.61 2.00
C PRO A 197 3.15 -27.82 2.15
N GLY A 198 3.54 -29.09 2.08
CA GLY A 198 4.96 -29.47 2.19
C GLY A 198 5.83 -28.88 1.08
N ASP A 199 7.01 -29.30 1.07
CA ASP A 199 8.26 -28.92 0.43
C ASP A 199 8.26 -28.33 -1.00
N ASP A 200 7.21 -28.51 -1.79
CA ASP A 200 7.26 -28.22 -3.24
C ASP A 200 6.80 -26.80 -3.62
N PHE A 201 6.37 -25.98 -2.66
CA PHE A 201 5.63 -24.75 -2.96
C PHE A 201 6.42 -23.43 -2.93
N GLY A 202 7.72 -23.48 -2.86
CA GLY A 202 8.54 -22.28 -3.01
C GLY A 202 8.43 -21.25 -1.90
N LEU A 203 7.97 -21.61 -0.70
CA LEU A 203 7.98 -20.71 0.45
C LEU A 203 9.42 -20.29 0.84
N HIS A 204 10.39 -21.14 0.51
CA HIS A 204 11.79 -20.98 0.92
C HIS A 204 12.74 -20.61 -0.23
N TYR A 205 12.24 -20.61 -1.45
CA TYR A 205 13.04 -20.40 -2.66
C TYR A 205 12.36 -19.49 -3.66
N PRO A 206 13.10 -18.63 -4.37
CA PRO A 206 12.51 -17.76 -5.39
C PRO A 206 12.06 -18.57 -6.60
N PHE A 207 11.08 -18.03 -7.33
CA PHE A 207 10.69 -18.49 -8.66
C PHE A 207 11.37 -17.63 -9.72
N THR A 208 11.81 -18.26 -10.81
CA THR A 208 12.45 -17.56 -11.94
C THR A 208 11.61 -17.57 -13.21
N HIS A 209 10.64 -18.48 -13.30
CA HIS A 209 9.78 -18.63 -14.46
C HIS A 209 8.32 -18.34 -14.07
N VAL A 210 7.95 -17.07 -14.03
CA VAL A 210 6.60 -16.67 -13.60
C VAL A 210 5.87 -15.95 -14.73
N ASN A 211 4.64 -16.39 -15.01
CA ASN A 211 3.73 -15.77 -15.96
C ASN A 211 4.35 -15.53 -17.36
N GLY A 212 5.13 -16.51 -17.83
CA GLY A 212 5.73 -16.49 -19.16
C GLY A 212 6.94 -15.56 -19.34
N LEU A 213 7.46 -15.00 -18.24
CA LEU A 213 8.76 -14.33 -18.25
C LEU A 213 9.87 -15.35 -18.44
N GLU A 214 10.94 -14.97 -19.14
CA GLU A 214 12.13 -15.80 -19.25
C GLU A 214 12.87 -15.89 -17.92
N PRO A 215 13.65 -16.95 -17.67
CA PRO A 215 14.46 -17.03 -16.47
C PRO A 215 15.34 -15.81 -16.31
N ASP A 216 15.48 -15.39 -15.06
CA ASP A 216 16.34 -14.26 -14.67
C ASP A 216 15.86 -12.86 -15.10
N GLU A 217 14.71 -12.73 -15.79
CA GLU A 217 14.12 -11.42 -16.04
C GLU A 217 13.52 -10.81 -14.77
N LEU A 218 12.89 -11.63 -13.94
CA LEU A 218 12.32 -11.25 -12.64
C LEU A 218 12.31 -12.46 -11.72
N ARG A 219 12.60 -12.25 -10.45
CA ARG A 219 12.51 -13.27 -9.41
C ARG A 219 11.36 -12.95 -8.46
N VAL A 220 10.57 -13.95 -8.13
CA VAL A 220 9.44 -13.80 -7.19
C VAL A 220 9.73 -14.60 -5.94
N PHE A 221 9.72 -13.94 -4.78
CA PHE A 221 9.86 -14.60 -3.49
C PHE A 221 8.58 -14.39 -2.66
N LEU A 222 8.09 -15.47 -2.02
CA LEU A 222 6.80 -15.44 -1.36
C LEU A 222 6.92 -15.15 0.14
N ARG A 223 6.04 -14.30 0.63
CA ARG A 223 5.75 -14.14 2.06
C ARG A 223 4.49 -14.93 2.42
N SER A 224 4.27 -15.28 3.67
CA SER A 224 3.06 -15.95 4.14
C SER A 224 2.33 -15.13 5.18
N ASP A 225 1.03 -14.96 5.02
CA ASP A 225 0.17 -14.31 5.99
C ASP A 225 0.19 -14.98 7.36
N ARG A 226 0.34 -16.31 7.42
CA ARG A 226 0.37 -17.05 8.68
C ARG A 226 1.48 -16.60 9.60
N ILE A 227 2.63 -16.30 9.01
CA ILE A 227 3.81 -15.84 9.74
C ILE A 227 3.72 -14.34 9.98
N CYS A 228 3.49 -13.57 8.92
CA CYS A 228 3.59 -12.12 8.95
C CYS A 228 2.46 -11.45 9.74
N GLN A 229 1.22 -11.92 9.58
CA GLN A 229 0.09 -11.42 10.36
C GLN A 229 0.16 -11.78 11.85
N TYR A 230 0.81 -12.90 12.19
CA TYR A 230 1.09 -13.19 13.58
C TYR A 230 2.05 -12.17 14.19
N ALA A 231 3.10 -11.82 13.46
CA ALA A 231 4.09 -10.84 13.87
C ALA A 231 3.47 -9.47 14.20
N VAL A 232 2.65 -8.95 13.30
CA VAL A 232 1.97 -7.65 13.50
C VAL A 232 1.13 -7.66 14.78
N ARG A 233 0.32 -8.70 15.00
CA ARG A 233 -0.51 -8.80 16.20
C ARG A 233 0.31 -8.94 17.47
N TYR A 234 1.42 -9.65 17.41
CA TYR A 234 2.38 -9.72 18.51
C TYR A 234 2.94 -8.34 18.85
N PHE A 235 3.40 -7.58 17.83
CA PHE A 235 3.94 -6.24 18.06
C PHE A 235 2.90 -5.28 18.65
N MET A 236 1.68 -5.28 18.14
CA MET A 236 0.58 -4.47 18.68
C MET A 236 0.15 -4.85 20.10
N GLY A 237 0.62 -5.98 20.63
CA GLY A 237 0.28 -6.46 21.96
C GLY A 237 -1.14 -7.03 22.06
N MET A 238 -1.64 -7.64 20.99
CA MET A 238 -2.94 -8.28 20.99
C MET A 238 -2.96 -9.53 21.87
N GLU A 239 -4.05 -9.72 22.62
CA GLU A 239 -4.26 -10.90 23.45
C GLU A 239 -4.27 -12.18 22.58
N GLY A 240 -3.60 -13.24 23.05
CA GLY A 240 -3.49 -14.51 22.33
C GLY A 240 -2.33 -14.57 21.32
N TYR A 241 -1.49 -13.55 21.26
CA TYR A 241 -0.29 -13.54 20.39
C TYR A 241 0.97 -13.36 21.23
N SER A 242 1.70 -14.46 21.43
CA SER A 242 2.89 -14.49 22.27
C SER A 242 4.18 -14.66 21.45
N HIS A 243 5.28 -14.23 22.03
CA HIS A 243 6.60 -14.45 21.44
C HIS A 243 6.90 -15.94 21.26
N GLU A 244 6.54 -16.75 22.24
CA GLU A 244 6.81 -18.21 22.28
C GLU A 244 6.11 -18.93 21.12
N GLU A 245 4.84 -18.62 20.88
CA GLU A 245 4.06 -19.19 19.77
C GLU A 245 4.55 -18.67 18.42
N TYR A 246 4.97 -17.41 18.34
CA TYR A 246 5.55 -16.89 17.13
C TYR A 246 6.86 -17.58 16.77
N MET A 247 7.75 -17.77 17.73
CA MET A 247 8.99 -18.51 17.54
C MET A 247 8.77 -19.98 17.22
N GLU A 248 7.74 -20.61 17.79
CA GLU A 248 7.34 -21.97 17.44
C GLU A 248 6.89 -22.06 15.97
N THR A 249 6.12 -21.07 15.51
CA THR A 249 5.70 -20.95 14.11
C THR A 249 6.90 -20.82 13.18
N ILE A 250 7.84 -19.91 13.50
CA ILE A 250 9.06 -19.76 12.71
C ILE A 250 9.86 -21.07 12.65
N ARG A 251 10.08 -21.75 13.78
CA ARG A 251 10.82 -23.02 13.81
C ARG A 251 10.13 -24.09 12.97
N LYS A 252 8.82 -24.22 13.09
CA LYS A 252 8.05 -25.20 12.31
C LYS A 252 8.29 -25.03 10.82
N TYR A 253 8.19 -23.78 10.32
CA TYR A 253 8.40 -23.53 8.89
C TYR A 253 9.88 -23.52 8.48
N SER A 254 10.80 -23.38 9.42
CA SER A 254 12.23 -23.54 9.17
C SER A 254 12.67 -25.00 9.07
N GLU A 255 11.97 -25.92 9.73
CA GLU A 255 12.27 -27.36 9.71
C GLU A 255 11.84 -28.05 8.40
N ASP A 256 10.90 -27.47 7.68
CA ASP A 256 10.33 -28.00 6.45
C ASP A 256 11.16 -27.67 5.19
N LEU A 257 12.46 -27.41 5.34
CA LEU A 257 13.36 -27.17 4.20
C LEU A 257 13.43 -28.39 3.28
N PRO A 258 13.10 -28.25 2.00
CA PRO A 258 13.05 -29.35 1.05
C PRO A 258 14.42 -29.77 0.51
N GLY A 259 15.45 -29.85 1.27
CA GLY A 259 16.69 -30.54 0.91
C GLY A 259 17.43 -30.08 -0.33
N ARG A 260 17.24 -28.85 -0.79
CA ARG A 260 17.81 -28.28 -2.01
C ARG A 260 19.01 -27.34 -1.77
N GLY A 261 19.49 -27.22 -0.54
CA GLY A 261 20.52 -26.25 -0.18
C GLY A 261 20.01 -25.18 0.78
N ASP A 262 20.69 -24.06 0.88
CA ASP A 262 20.28 -22.94 1.74
C ASP A 262 18.97 -22.34 1.24
N GLY A 263 18.01 -22.17 2.16
CA GLY A 263 16.72 -21.53 1.91
C GLY A 263 16.57 -20.24 2.73
N ALA A 264 15.53 -19.47 2.44
CA ALA A 264 15.15 -18.31 3.23
C ALA A 264 13.68 -18.37 3.63
N LEU A 265 13.34 -17.75 4.75
CA LEU A 265 11.98 -17.61 5.24
C LEU A 265 11.70 -16.15 5.56
N VAL A 266 10.64 -15.60 4.97
CA VAL A 266 10.15 -14.27 5.32
C VAL A 266 9.37 -14.37 6.61
N ILE A 267 9.93 -13.85 7.70
CA ILE A 267 9.33 -13.92 9.03
C ILE A 267 8.47 -12.70 9.36
N PHE A 268 8.78 -11.55 8.80
CA PHE A 268 8.01 -10.32 8.91
C PHE A 268 7.90 -9.71 7.52
N ALA A 269 6.71 -9.43 7.05
CA ALA A 269 6.44 -8.65 5.84
C ALA A 269 5.03 -8.08 5.95
N ASP A 270 4.93 -6.96 6.67
CA ASP A 270 3.67 -6.32 7.03
C ASP A 270 3.94 -4.87 7.50
N ASP A 271 2.89 -4.16 7.92
CA ASP A 271 2.88 -2.73 8.26
C ASP A 271 3.90 -2.37 9.36
N ALA A 272 4.90 -1.59 9.01
CA ALA A 272 5.93 -1.09 9.92
C ALA A 272 5.38 -0.06 10.93
N GLU A 273 4.25 0.55 10.66
CA GLU A 273 3.53 1.45 11.56
C GLU A 273 3.25 0.78 12.90
N TYR A 274 3.05 -0.52 12.91
CA TYR A 274 2.69 -1.31 14.09
C TYR A 274 3.87 -1.91 14.86
N ILE A 275 5.09 -1.62 14.46
CA ILE A 275 6.27 -1.99 15.25
C ILE A 275 6.23 -1.28 16.61
N GLY A 276 5.88 0.00 16.63
CA GLY A 276 5.86 0.82 17.82
C GLY A 276 4.53 1.46 18.18
N THR A 277 3.48 1.29 17.35
CA THR A 277 2.16 1.87 17.59
C THR A 277 1.04 0.85 17.41
N ASN A 278 -0.17 1.18 17.87
CA ASN A 278 -1.30 0.24 17.89
C ASN A 278 -2.63 0.82 17.37
N GLY A 279 -2.58 1.87 16.53
CA GLY A 279 -3.78 2.58 16.09
C GLY A 279 -4.83 1.71 15.42
N TRP A 280 -4.43 0.82 14.52
CA TRP A 280 -5.34 -0.13 13.88
C TRP A 280 -6.07 -1.05 14.89
N PHE A 281 -5.34 -1.58 15.87
CA PHE A 281 -5.93 -2.40 16.93
C PHE A 281 -7.00 -1.65 17.70
N LYS A 282 -6.74 -0.40 18.07
CA LYS A 282 -7.68 0.44 18.80
C LYS A 282 -8.93 0.76 18.00
N LEU A 283 -8.75 1.14 16.75
CA LEU A 283 -9.88 1.43 15.86
C LEU A 283 -10.75 0.19 15.65
N LYS A 284 -10.13 -0.92 15.30
CA LYS A 284 -10.83 -2.12 14.86
C LYS A 284 -11.44 -2.92 16.00
N TYR A 285 -10.68 -3.14 17.07
CA TYR A 285 -11.11 -4.05 18.15
C TYR A 285 -11.68 -3.34 19.37
N GLN A 286 -11.32 -2.09 19.60
CA GLN A 286 -11.82 -1.31 20.72
C GLN A 286 -12.90 -0.29 20.31
N ASN A 287 -13.26 -0.24 19.03
CA ASN A 287 -14.29 0.65 18.48
C ASN A 287 -14.10 2.12 18.89
N GLN A 288 -12.85 2.57 18.93
CA GLN A 288 -12.51 3.95 19.21
C GLN A 288 -12.55 4.74 17.89
N PRO A 289 -13.43 5.74 17.75
CA PRO A 289 -13.74 6.37 16.48
C PRO A 289 -12.63 7.28 15.94
N ASP A 290 -11.77 7.76 16.81
CA ASP A 290 -10.69 8.67 16.41
C ASP A 290 -9.37 7.93 16.33
N ASN A 291 -8.57 8.22 15.32
CA ASN A 291 -7.23 7.67 15.05
C ASN A 291 -6.28 7.89 16.24
N VAL A 292 -6.51 7.18 17.31
CA VAL A 292 -5.67 7.26 18.50
C VAL A 292 -4.54 6.27 18.32
N PHE A 293 -3.52 6.66 17.54
CA PHE A 293 -2.26 5.95 17.55
C PHE A 293 -1.61 6.16 18.92
N GLU A 294 -1.44 5.09 19.66
CA GLU A 294 -0.72 5.08 20.92
C GLU A 294 0.58 4.32 20.77
N VAL A 295 1.59 4.72 21.52
CA VAL A 295 2.85 4.00 21.61
C VAL A 295 2.62 2.66 22.30
N VAL A 296 3.19 1.59 21.75
CA VAL A 296 3.31 0.29 22.42
C VAL A 296 4.52 0.38 23.38
N PRO A 297 4.31 0.35 24.69
CA PRO A 297 5.38 0.69 25.65
C PRO A 297 6.60 -0.25 25.60
N ASP A 298 6.40 -1.52 25.25
CA ASP A 298 7.41 -2.59 25.19
C ASP A 298 7.85 -2.91 23.75
N ALA A 299 7.61 -2.01 22.82
CA ALA A 299 7.88 -2.22 21.39
C ALA A 299 9.36 -2.55 21.11
N ARG A 300 10.27 -1.76 21.70
CA ARG A 300 11.71 -1.99 21.54
C ARG A 300 12.14 -3.33 22.10
N GLU A 301 11.67 -3.69 23.30
CA GLU A 301 11.98 -4.97 23.94
C GLU A 301 11.45 -6.15 23.11
N LYS A 302 10.26 -6.03 22.54
CA LYS A 302 9.69 -7.05 21.63
C LYS A 302 10.56 -7.23 20.41
N LEU A 303 11.01 -6.15 19.78
CA LEU A 303 11.88 -6.21 18.61
C LEU A 303 13.22 -6.85 18.95
N ILE A 304 13.86 -6.42 20.04
CA ILE A 304 15.12 -7.02 20.52
C ILE A 304 14.95 -8.51 20.79
N LYS A 305 13.88 -8.90 21.50
CA LYS A 305 13.60 -10.30 21.85
C LYS A 305 13.42 -11.16 20.59
N LEU A 306 12.68 -10.66 19.61
CA LEU A 306 12.46 -11.36 18.35
C LEU A 306 13.77 -11.54 17.56
N ILE A 307 14.47 -10.45 17.27
CA ILE A 307 15.71 -10.51 16.49
C ILE A 307 16.76 -11.39 17.15
N THR A 308 16.90 -11.29 18.48
CA THR A 308 17.82 -12.15 19.25
C THR A 308 17.48 -13.62 19.07
N ALA A 309 16.20 -14.00 19.26
CA ALA A 309 15.77 -15.39 19.18
C ALA A 309 15.90 -15.98 17.77
N VAL A 310 15.67 -15.18 16.74
CA VAL A 310 15.85 -15.63 15.34
C VAL A 310 17.34 -15.76 15.01
N LYS A 311 18.21 -14.87 15.48
CA LYS A 311 19.66 -14.97 15.30
C LYS A 311 20.28 -16.21 16.00
N GLU A 312 19.62 -16.75 17.02
CA GLU A 312 20.02 -18.04 17.62
C GLU A 312 19.72 -19.23 16.69
N LEU A 313 18.84 -19.06 15.71
CA LEU A 313 18.54 -20.09 14.71
C LEU A 313 19.49 -19.99 13.52
N ASP A 314 19.57 -18.81 12.88
CA ASP A 314 20.52 -18.48 11.80
C ASP A 314 20.51 -16.94 11.51
N ASP A 315 21.25 -16.51 10.48
CA ASP A 315 21.43 -15.13 10.13
C ASP A 315 20.25 -14.55 9.32
N PHE A 316 20.12 -13.23 9.42
CA PHE A 316 19.27 -12.43 8.54
C PHE A 316 19.98 -12.09 7.23
N ILE A 317 19.23 -12.14 6.15
CA ILE A 317 19.66 -11.71 4.81
C ILE A 317 18.68 -10.67 4.25
N THR A 318 19.09 -9.96 3.21
CA THR A 318 18.21 -9.04 2.47
C THR A 318 17.27 -9.81 1.54
N PHE A 319 16.26 -9.13 1.01
CA PHE A 319 15.35 -9.73 0.03
C PHE A 319 16.05 -10.02 -1.31
N ASP A 320 16.95 -9.15 -1.75
CA ASP A 320 17.77 -9.37 -2.96
C ASP A 320 18.68 -10.60 -2.79
N GLU A 321 19.26 -10.79 -1.62
CA GLU A 321 20.04 -12.00 -1.32
C GLU A 321 19.16 -13.25 -1.29
N ALA A 322 17.96 -13.19 -0.73
CA ALA A 322 17.02 -14.32 -0.76
C ALA A 322 16.58 -14.65 -2.19
N CYS A 323 16.32 -13.65 -3.00
CA CYS A 323 16.07 -13.83 -4.43
C CYS A 323 17.29 -14.39 -5.19
N GLY A 324 18.51 -14.24 -4.65
CA GLY A 324 19.74 -14.80 -5.19
C GLY A 324 19.98 -16.28 -4.90
N LEU A 325 19.17 -16.91 -4.03
CA LEU A 325 19.28 -18.34 -3.69
C LEU A 325 18.92 -19.24 -4.86
N ASP A 326 19.18 -20.55 -4.69
CA ASP A 326 18.76 -21.57 -5.65
C ASP A 326 17.26 -21.47 -5.90
N ALA A 327 16.86 -21.43 -7.16
CA ALA A 327 15.51 -21.06 -7.54
C ALA A 327 14.66 -22.28 -7.95
N ASN A 328 13.34 -22.12 -7.82
CA ASN A 328 12.39 -22.93 -8.55
C ASN A 328 12.42 -22.54 -10.02
N THR A 329 12.80 -23.49 -10.88
CA THR A 329 12.93 -23.27 -12.31
C THR A 329 11.76 -23.79 -13.12
N ASP A 330 10.81 -24.46 -12.48
CA ASP A 330 9.59 -24.93 -13.14
C ASP A 330 8.71 -23.74 -13.51
N PRO A 331 8.20 -23.67 -14.74
CA PRO A 331 7.32 -22.60 -15.15
C PRO A 331 6.03 -22.54 -14.31
N VAL A 332 5.73 -21.37 -13.79
CA VAL A 332 4.52 -21.13 -13.02
C VAL A 332 3.67 -20.09 -13.72
N THR A 333 2.40 -20.40 -13.93
CA THR A 333 1.39 -19.43 -14.33
C THR A 333 0.49 -19.12 -13.15
N TRP A 334 0.64 -17.93 -12.65
CA TRP A 334 -0.19 -17.38 -11.60
C TRP A 334 -0.97 -16.20 -12.20
N ASP A 335 -2.10 -16.51 -12.79
CA ASP A 335 -2.91 -15.57 -13.57
C ASP A 335 -4.21 -15.18 -12.89
N ASP A 336 -4.39 -15.67 -11.69
CA ASP A 336 -5.60 -15.47 -10.95
C ASP A 336 -5.70 -14.05 -10.37
N ASP A 337 -6.92 -13.58 -10.20
CA ASP A 337 -7.25 -12.35 -9.49
C ASP A 337 -6.99 -12.54 -7.98
N ALA A 338 -5.78 -12.21 -7.54
CA ALA A 338 -5.32 -12.51 -6.19
C ALA A 338 -4.85 -11.26 -5.43
N ALA A 339 -4.91 -11.33 -4.11
CA ALA A 339 -4.36 -10.39 -3.16
C ALA A 339 -4.00 -11.10 -1.86
N TRP A 340 -3.29 -10.43 -0.97
CA TRP A 340 -2.97 -10.99 0.35
C TRP A 340 -4.24 -11.32 1.18
N HIS A 341 -4.07 -11.94 2.33
CA HIS A 341 -5.15 -12.47 3.17
C HIS A 341 -6.05 -13.48 2.44
N GLY A 342 -5.58 -14.02 1.34
CA GLY A 342 -6.34 -14.91 0.50
C GLY A 342 -7.47 -14.23 -0.26
N ALA A 343 -7.43 -12.93 -0.39
CA ALA A 343 -8.42 -12.15 -1.10
C ALA A 343 -8.25 -12.20 -2.63
N GLN A 344 -9.15 -11.53 -3.31
CA GLN A 344 -9.10 -11.20 -4.73
C GLN A 344 -8.80 -9.71 -4.88
N ALA A 345 -7.94 -9.35 -5.82
CA ALA A 345 -7.67 -7.94 -6.11
C ALA A 345 -8.95 -7.17 -6.52
N SER A 346 -9.86 -7.84 -7.22
CA SER A 346 -11.16 -7.30 -7.61
C SER A 346 -12.06 -6.91 -6.43
N VAL A 347 -11.80 -7.40 -5.21
CA VAL A 347 -12.53 -6.95 -4.01
C VAL A 347 -12.31 -5.47 -3.77
N TRP A 348 -11.08 -4.96 -3.95
CA TRP A 348 -10.80 -3.52 -3.87
C TRP A 348 -11.49 -2.71 -4.98
N ALA A 349 -11.70 -3.29 -6.16
CA ALA A 349 -12.43 -2.65 -7.25
C ALA A 349 -13.96 -2.66 -7.08
N SER A 350 -14.49 -3.51 -6.20
CA SER A 350 -15.94 -3.68 -5.97
C SER A 350 -16.42 -3.01 -4.68
N THR A 351 -15.56 -2.34 -3.94
CA THR A 351 -15.98 -1.58 -2.75
C THR A 351 -16.88 -0.41 -3.15
N PRO A 352 -17.79 0.04 -2.28
CA PRO A 352 -18.61 1.22 -2.57
C PRO A 352 -17.77 2.41 -3.02
N MET A 353 -16.61 2.63 -2.39
CA MET A 353 -15.70 3.73 -2.71
C MET A 353 -15.06 3.57 -4.09
N ALA A 354 -14.58 2.38 -4.42
CA ALA A 354 -14.03 2.11 -5.74
C ALA A 354 -15.09 2.29 -6.85
N GLN A 355 -16.30 1.81 -6.61
CA GLN A 355 -17.42 1.97 -7.55
C GLN A 355 -17.83 3.42 -7.77
N LEU A 356 -17.66 4.25 -6.74
CA LEU A 356 -17.86 5.68 -6.84
C LEU A 356 -16.82 6.38 -7.73
N LEU A 357 -15.56 6.02 -7.53
CA LEU A 357 -14.44 6.68 -8.21
C LEU A 357 -14.25 6.21 -9.65
N ARG A 358 -14.43 4.92 -9.88
CA ARG A 358 -14.05 4.26 -11.14
C ARG A 358 -14.65 4.90 -12.39
N PRO A 359 -15.96 5.16 -12.49
CA PRO A 359 -16.53 5.75 -13.71
C PRO A 359 -15.91 7.11 -14.04
N TRP A 360 -15.61 7.91 -13.03
CA TRP A 360 -14.96 9.20 -13.22
C TRP A 360 -13.48 9.05 -13.59
N GLN A 361 -12.75 8.17 -12.90
CA GLN A 361 -11.36 7.85 -13.23
C GLN A 361 -11.24 7.38 -14.70
N ASP A 362 -12.14 6.54 -15.17
CA ASP A 362 -12.14 6.03 -16.53
C ASP A 362 -12.37 7.14 -17.55
N LEU A 363 -13.30 8.07 -17.30
CA LEU A 363 -13.51 9.24 -18.17
C LEU A 363 -12.29 10.14 -18.24
N VAL A 364 -11.67 10.44 -17.11
CA VAL A 364 -10.44 11.27 -17.05
C VAL A 364 -9.30 10.57 -17.76
N ARG A 365 -9.13 9.27 -17.52
CA ARG A 365 -8.13 8.45 -18.19
C ARG A 365 -8.28 8.44 -19.69
N ASP A 366 -9.48 8.15 -20.18
CA ASP A 366 -9.75 8.08 -21.62
C ASP A 366 -9.46 9.41 -22.31
N LYS A 367 -9.85 10.52 -21.67
CA LYS A 367 -9.54 11.86 -22.18
C LYS A 367 -8.04 12.15 -22.15
N LEU A 368 -7.34 11.79 -21.08
CA LEU A 368 -5.89 11.96 -20.95
C LEU A 368 -5.15 11.18 -22.05
N VAL A 369 -5.54 9.93 -22.31
CA VAL A 369 -4.98 9.12 -23.40
C VAL A 369 -5.23 9.76 -24.78
N GLN A 370 -6.43 10.31 -25.02
CA GLN A 370 -6.75 11.01 -26.26
C GLN A 370 -5.91 12.27 -26.48
N LEU A 371 -5.67 13.02 -25.41
CA LEU A 371 -4.95 14.29 -25.45
C LEU A 371 -3.43 14.16 -25.29
N GLU A 372 -2.92 12.97 -25.06
CA GLU A 372 -1.52 12.75 -24.65
C GLU A 372 -0.48 13.37 -25.60
N GLY A 373 -0.76 13.35 -26.91
CA GLY A 373 0.09 13.98 -27.92
C GLY A 373 -0.03 15.52 -28.01
N ASP A 374 -1.11 16.07 -27.50
CA ASP A 374 -1.44 17.50 -27.60
C ASP A 374 -1.14 18.29 -26.31
N LEU A 375 -1.03 17.58 -25.17
CA LEU A 375 -0.71 18.20 -23.90
C LEU A 375 0.78 18.54 -23.81
N GLU A 376 1.09 19.70 -23.22
CA GLU A 376 2.44 20.02 -22.79
C GLU A 376 2.95 18.92 -21.84
N THR A 377 4.25 18.59 -21.94
CA THR A 377 4.84 17.46 -21.21
C THR A 377 4.61 17.56 -19.70
N GLY A 378 4.82 18.73 -19.09
CA GLY A 378 4.60 18.93 -17.66
C GLY A 378 3.14 18.72 -17.24
N VAL A 379 2.19 19.25 -18.03
CA VAL A 379 0.75 19.08 -17.77
C VAL A 379 0.35 17.61 -17.91
N ARG A 380 0.88 16.92 -18.93
CA ARG A 380 0.62 15.50 -19.14
C ARG A 380 1.13 14.65 -17.99
N GLU A 381 2.37 14.88 -17.53
CA GLU A 381 2.95 14.13 -16.40
C GLU A 381 2.19 14.41 -15.11
N GLN A 382 1.82 15.65 -14.82
CA GLN A 382 0.98 15.97 -13.68
C GLN A 382 -0.40 15.31 -13.75
N ALA A 383 -1.02 15.27 -14.94
CA ALA A 383 -2.31 14.60 -15.10
C ALA A 383 -2.21 13.09 -14.82
N TRP A 384 -1.16 12.43 -15.31
CA TRP A 384 -0.91 11.03 -14.97
C TRP A 384 -0.58 10.84 -13.50
N PHE A 385 0.23 11.73 -12.91
CA PHE A 385 0.55 11.68 -11.48
C PHE A 385 -0.72 11.72 -10.62
N HIS A 386 -1.56 12.71 -10.83
CA HIS A 386 -2.79 12.83 -10.07
C HIS A 386 -3.80 11.74 -10.36
N LEU A 387 -3.93 11.30 -11.61
CA LEU A 387 -4.81 10.19 -11.94
C LEU A 387 -4.36 8.90 -11.24
N THR A 388 -3.09 8.55 -11.30
CA THR A 388 -2.59 7.32 -10.66
C THR A 388 -2.58 7.40 -9.14
N ASN A 389 -2.46 8.59 -8.55
CA ASN A 389 -2.63 8.78 -7.12
C ASN A 389 -4.08 8.59 -6.66
N SER A 390 -5.06 8.88 -7.53
CA SER A 390 -6.46 8.58 -7.25
C SER A 390 -6.78 7.08 -7.17
N TYR A 391 -5.83 6.23 -7.59
CA TYR A 391 -5.93 4.77 -7.56
C TYR A 391 -5.46 4.15 -6.22
N ASN A 392 -5.10 4.96 -5.22
CA ASN A 392 -4.62 4.48 -3.93
C ASN A 392 -5.52 3.38 -3.35
N SER A 393 -4.90 2.25 -2.93
CA SER A 393 -5.63 1.09 -2.42
C SER A 393 -6.29 1.36 -1.08
N ASP A 394 -5.63 2.12 -0.22
CA ASP A 394 -6.11 2.44 1.13
C ASP A 394 -7.38 3.30 1.11
N GLY A 395 -7.53 4.18 0.13
CA GLY A 395 -8.77 4.93 -0.10
C GLY A 395 -9.93 4.06 -0.64
N GLN A 396 -9.64 2.83 -1.04
CA GLN A 396 -10.58 1.88 -1.61
C GLN A 396 -10.65 0.57 -0.82
N TRP A 397 -10.12 0.53 0.41
CA TRP A 397 -10.04 -0.67 1.22
C TRP A 397 -11.41 -1.32 1.45
N PRO A 398 -11.51 -2.65 1.36
CA PRO A 398 -12.75 -3.36 1.64
C PRO A 398 -13.19 -3.16 3.09
N PRO A 399 -14.50 -3.00 3.35
CA PRO A 399 -15.00 -2.94 4.71
C PRO A 399 -14.67 -4.22 5.47
N THR A 400 -13.97 -4.10 6.59
CA THR A 400 -13.52 -5.26 7.38
C THR A 400 -14.46 -5.60 8.53
N LEU A 401 -15.39 -4.72 8.88
CA LEU A 401 -16.34 -4.92 9.97
C LEU A 401 -17.78 -4.76 9.49
N PRO A 402 -18.69 -5.69 9.80
CA PRO A 402 -20.10 -5.63 9.38
C PRO A 402 -20.85 -4.42 9.93
N HIS A 403 -20.41 -3.90 11.07
CA HIS A 403 -21.06 -2.81 11.80
C HIS A 403 -20.30 -1.48 11.70
N ALA A 404 -19.13 -1.49 11.08
CA ALA A 404 -18.34 -0.29 10.81
C ALA A 404 -17.97 -0.26 9.31
N PRO A 405 -18.93 0.03 8.43
CA PRO A 405 -18.74 -0.03 6.98
C PRO A 405 -17.73 1.02 6.47
N HIS A 406 -17.30 1.94 7.30
CA HIS A 406 -16.38 3.03 6.95
C HIS A 406 -15.19 3.05 7.91
N ILE A 407 -14.34 2.04 7.83
CA ILE A 407 -13.10 2.00 8.59
C ILE A 407 -12.04 2.91 7.96
N ILE A 408 -12.17 3.20 6.67
CA ILE A 408 -11.26 4.10 5.97
C ILE A 408 -11.44 5.50 6.52
N HIS A 409 -10.34 6.09 6.99
CA HIS A 409 -10.40 7.46 7.46
C HIS A 409 -10.81 8.40 6.31
N PRO A 410 -11.68 9.39 6.53
CA PRO A 410 -12.10 10.34 5.49
C PRO A 410 -10.94 10.99 4.74
N PHE A 411 -9.78 11.16 5.37
CA PHE A 411 -8.57 11.68 4.73
C PHE A 411 -8.11 10.81 3.55
N ASN A 412 -7.99 9.49 3.70
CA ASN A 412 -7.49 8.61 2.63
C ASN A 412 -8.43 8.58 1.43
N TYR A 413 -9.72 8.61 1.72
CA TYR A 413 -10.74 8.75 0.71
C TYR A 413 -10.67 10.10 0.00
N SER A 414 -10.50 11.19 0.78
CA SER A 414 -10.29 12.53 0.23
C SER A 414 -9.05 12.59 -0.65
N TYR A 415 -7.98 11.91 -0.27
CA TYR A 415 -6.77 11.84 -1.09
C TYR A 415 -7.05 11.31 -2.50
N CYS A 416 -7.80 10.23 -2.65
CA CYS A 416 -8.21 9.71 -3.96
C CYS A 416 -9.01 10.75 -4.76
N PHE A 417 -9.98 11.41 -4.09
CA PHE A 417 -10.82 12.41 -4.74
C PHE A 417 -10.08 13.64 -5.17
N GLU A 418 -9.26 14.13 -4.29
CA GLU A 418 -8.49 15.32 -4.53
C GLU A 418 -7.57 15.17 -5.74
N ASN A 419 -6.95 14.02 -5.85
CA ASN A 419 -6.13 13.69 -6.99
C ASN A 419 -6.98 13.52 -8.26
N LEU A 420 -8.13 12.87 -8.18
CA LEU A 420 -9.03 12.74 -9.32
C LEU A 420 -9.55 14.10 -9.83
N LEU A 421 -9.94 14.99 -8.91
CA LEU A 421 -10.37 16.36 -9.24
C LEU A 421 -9.26 17.14 -9.96
N THR A 422 -8.03 17.01 -9.48
CA THR A 422 -6.88 17.68 -10.08
C THR A 422 -6.59 17.12 -11.49
N ALA A 423 -6.60 15.82 -11.66
CA ALA A 423 -6.45 15.18 -12.97
C ALA A 423 -7.56 15.62 -13.95
N HIS A 424 -8.82 15.64 -13.47
CA HIS A 424 -9.97 16.13 -14.22
C HIS A 424 -9.76 17.57 -14.74
N TRP A 425 -9.29 18.46 -13.88
CA TRP A 425 -9.00 19.84 -14.25
C TRP A 425 -7.86 19.94 -15.28
N LEU A 426 -6.77 19.18 -15.08
CA LEU A 426 -5.59 19.21 -15.96
C LEU A 426 -5.89 18.74 -17.38
N VAL A 427 -6.86 17.84 -17.56
CA VAL A 427 -7.32 17.43 -18.90
C VAL A 427 -8.40 18.36 -19.49
N GLY A 428 -8.68 19.50 -18.84
CA GLY A 428 -9.70 20.46 -19.28
C GLY A 428 -11.15 19.99 -19.02
N GLY A 429 -11.35 19.18 -17.95
CA GLY A 429 -12.64 18.64 -17.55
C GLY A 429 -13.13 17.47 -18.42
N VAL A 430 -13.94 16.59 -17.86
CA VAL A 430 -14.68 15.52 -18.57
C VAL A 430 -16.17 15.73 -18.41
N ASP A 431 -16.96 15.17 -19.31
CA ASP A 431 -18.43 15.24 -19.25
C ASP A 431 -18.97 14.24 -18.22
N LEU A 432 -19.14 14.72 -16.99
CA LEU A 432 -19.70 13.92 -15.90
C LEU A 432 -21.21 13.70 -16.03
N ASP A 433 -21.89 14.51 -16.86
CA ASP A 433 -23.31 14.36 -17.13
C ASP A 433 -23.59 13.14 -18.03
N SER A 434 -22.57 12.61 -18.67
CA SER A 434 -22.64 11.36 -19.44
C SER A 434 -22.69 10.10 -18.55
N LEU A 435 -22.42 10.21 -17.23
CA LEU A 435 -22.50 9.10 -16.29
C LEU A 435 -23.95 8.69 -16.07
N ASP A 436 -24.17 7.42 -15.75
CA ASP A 436 -25.50 6.94 -15.41
C ASP A 436 -26.02 7.54 -14.08
N THR A 437 -27.30 7.33 -13.78
CA THR A 437 -27.96 7.94 -12.62
C THR A 437 -27.32 7.55 -11.29
N ASP A 438 -26.82 6.33 -11.18
CA ASP A 438 -26.18 5.85 -9.94
C ASP A 438 -24.80 6.49 -9.76
N ALA A 439 -24.03 6.62 -10.83
CA ALA A 439 -22.77 7.33 -10.81
C ALA A 439 -22.97 8.83 -10.50
N ALA A 440 -24.02 9.46 -11.02
CA ALA A 440 -24.34 10.85 -10.73
C ALA A 440 -24.72 11.05 -9.24
N ALA A 441 -25.57 10.22 -8.67
CA ALA A 441 -25.91 10.26 -7.24
C ALA A 441 -24.69 10.12 -6.34
N THR A 442 -23.76 9.36 -6.78
CA THR A 442 -22.47 9.10 -6.17
C THR A 442 -21.55 10.31 -6.20
N ILE A 443 -21.41 10.96 -7.35
CA ILE A 443 -20.66 12.21 -7.51
C ILE A 443 -21.23 13.29 -6.58
N GLU A 444 -22.54 13.33 -6.40
CA GLU A 444 -23.21 14.19 -5.43
C GLU A 444 -22.72 13.96 -3.99
N GLN A 445 -22.66 12.71 -3.55
CA GLN A 445 -22.18 12.37 -2.21
C GLN A 445 -20.71 12.80 -2.04
N ILE A 446 -19.91 12.60 -3.07
CA ILE A 446 -18.50 13.00 -3.10
C ILE A 446 -18.34 14.51 -2.95
N ILE A 447 -19.05 15.27 -3.78
CA ILE A 447 -19.02 16.73 -3.72
C ILE A 447 -19.45 17.19 -2.33
N GLY A 448 -20.46 16.56 -1.73
CA GLY A 448 -20.90 16.84 -0.37
C GLY A 448 -19.82 16.62 0.69
N LEU A 449 -19.14 15.47 0.63
CA LEU A 449 -18.04 15.15 1.56
C LEU A 449 -16.85 16.10 1.41
N GLN A 450 -16.43 16.37 0.17
CA GLN A 450 -15.33 17.31 -0.09
C GLN A 450 -15.67 18.73 0.36
N SER A 451 -16.90 19.15 0.14
CA SER A 451 -17.37 20.46 0.59
C SER A 451 -17.24 20.64 2.10
N ALA A 452 -17.53 19.61 2.88
CA ALA A 452 -17.39 19.66 4.34
C ALA A 452 -15.92 19.88 4.72
N LEU A 453 -15.00 19.11 4.15
CA LEU A 453 -13.56 19.23 4.43
C LEU A 453 -12.98 20.60 4.03
N ILE A 454 -13.37 21.12 2.86
CA ILE A 454 -12.92 22.43 2.40
C ILE A 454 -13.50 23.54 3.29
N ARG A 455 -14.76 23.42 3.73
CA ARG A 455 -15.40 24.38 4.67
C ARG A 455 -14.65 24.45 5.99
N ASP A 456 -14.31 23.30 6.57
CA ASP A 456 -13.57 23.25 7.84
C ASP A 456 -12.21 23.92 7.70
N LYS A 457 -11.50 23.63 6.62
CA LYS A 457 -10.20 24.25 6.35
C LYS A 457 -10.29 25.74 6.05
N ALA A 458 -11.27 26.16 5.25
CA ALA A 458 -11.53 27.56 4.98
C ALA A 458 -11.88 28.33 6.26
N GLN A 459 -12.69 27.75 7.12
CA GLN A 459 -13.03 28.37 8.42
C GLN A 459 -11.79 28.58 9.28
N SER A 460 -10.89 27.61 9.34
CA SER A 460 -9.62 27.72 10.06
C SER A 460 -8.73 28.86 9.50
N LEU A 461 -8.73 29.07 8.19
CA LEU A 461 -7.97 30.16 7.55
C LEU A 461 -8.59 31.55 7.78
N LEU A 462 -9.93 31.63 7.93
CA LEU A 462 -10.61 32.88 8.27
C LEU A 462 -10.24 33.40 9.67
N ASP A 463 -9.88 32.50 10.57
CA ASP A 463 -9.45 32.83 11.94
C ASP A 463 -7.95 33.15 12.02
N GLY A 464 -7.21 33.06 10.91
CA GLY A 464 -5.78 33.36 10.80
C GLY A 464 -5.46 34.85 10.63
N ASP A 465 -4.19 35.18 10.67
CA ASP A 465 -3.69 36.59 10.60
C ASP A 465 -3.42 37.09 9.16
N SER A 466 -3.49 36.22 8.14
CA SER A 466 -3.18 36.54 6.75
C SER A 466 -4.41 37.04 5.99
N GLU A 467 -4.39 38.32 5.56
CA GLU A 467 -5.47 38.87 4.74
C GLU A 467 -5.66 38.13 3.40
N GLU A 468 -4.58 37.65 2.80
CA GLU A 468 -4.63 36.88 1.56
C GLU A 468 -5.30 35.49 1.79
N GLU A 469 -4.93 34.79 2.85
CA GLU A 469 -5.55 33.51 3.20
C GLU A 469 -7.02 33.67 3.55
N GLN A 470 -7.39 34.71 4.27
CA GLN A 470 -8.80 35.03 4.57
C GLN A 470 -9.60 35.31 3.28
N ALA A 471 -9.04 36.05 2.33
CA ALA A 471 -9.70 36.35 1.06
C ALA A 471 -9.87 35.04 0.22
N ASN A 472 -8.85 34.22 0.17
CA ASN A 472 -8.90 32.92 -0.51
C ASN A 472 -9.92 31.98 0.15
N ALA A 473 -9.98 31.94 1.48
CA ALA A 473 -10.96 31.15 2.22
C ALA A 473 -12.40 31.61 1.96
N GLN A 474 -12.65 32.92 1.91
CA GLN A 474 -13.97 33.47 1.56
C GLN A 474 -14.40 33.08 0.15
N LEU A 475 -13.48 33.17 -0.82
CA LEU A 475 -13.75 32.77 -2.20
C LEU A 475 -13.99 31.26 -2.32
N ALA A 476 -13.22 30.46 -1.59
CA ALA A 476 -13.42 29.00 -1.53
C ALA A 476 -14.79 28.63 -0.99
N LEU A 477 -15.24 29.26 0.10
CA LEU A 477 -16.57 29.06 0.66
C LEU A 477 -17.67 29.42 -0.36
N HIS A 478 -17.51 30.51 -1.09
CA HIS A 478 -18.44 30.88 -2.15
C HIS A 478 -18.50 29.86 -3.29
N LEU A 479 -17.36 29.33 -3.71
CA LEU A 479 -17.30 28.29 -4.74
C LEU A 479 -17.96 26.99 -4.28
N ILE A 480 -17.82 26.63 -2.99
CA ILE A 480 -18.53 25.48 -2.41
C ILE A 480 -20.04 25.72 -2.44
N GLU A 481 -20.52 26.91 -2.11
CA GLU A 481 -21.93 27.26 -2.23
C GLU A 481 -22.43 27.06 -3.66
N VAL A 482 -21.66 27.50 -4.65
CA VAL A 482 -21.97 27.29 -6.06
C VAL A 482 -22.05 25.79 -6.42
N ALA A 483 -21.16 24.98 -5.82
CA ALA A 483 -21.12 23.54 -6.09
C ALA A 483 -22.20 22.73 -5.39
N THR A 484 -22.67 23.18 -4.23
CA THR A 484 -23.53 22.36 -3.32
C THR A 484 -24.93 22.88 -3.10
N GLU A 485 -25.20 24.18 -3.28
CA GLU A 485 -26.54 24.74 -3.00
C GLU A 485 -27.56 24.38 -4.07
N SER A 486 -28.50 23.51 -3.70
CA SER A 486 -29.69 23.19 -4.50
C SER A 486 -30.76 24.29 -4.46
N ASP A 487 -30.77 25.14 -3.44
CA ASP A 487 -31.85 26.09 -3.16
C ASP A 487 -31.58 27.51 -3.64
N SER A 488 -30.35 27.86 -3.98
CA SER A 488 -30.05 29.13 -4.64
C SER A 488 -30.54 29.11 -6.09
N LEU A 489 -30.96 30.26 -6.62
CA LEU A 489 -31.31 30.40 -8.05
C LEU A 489 -30.19 29.93 -8.98
N ARG A 490 -28.94 30.04 -8.53
CA ARG A 490 -27.75 29.64 -9.26
C ARG A 490 -27.52 28.14 -9.13
N GLY A 491 -27.64 27.57 -7.92
CA GLY A 491 -27.57 26.13 -7.66
C GLY A 491 -28.67 25.36 -8.36
N GLN A 492 -29.93 25.85 -8.34
CA GLN A 492 -31.03 25.26 -9.09
C GLN A 492 -30.78 25.23 -10.58
N LYS A 493 -30.16 26.25 -11.13
CA LYS A 493 -29.85 26.32 -12.56
C LYS A 493 -28.73 25.35 -12.94
N ILE A 494 -27.73 25.16 -12.08
CA ILE A 494 -26.66 24.21 -12.27
C ILE A 494 -27.20 22.78 -12.12
N LEU A 495 -27.99 22.50 -11.08
CA LEU A 495 -28.59 21.18 -10.86
C LEU A 495 -29.61 20.79 -11.93
N GLN A 496 -30.37 21.75 -12.45
CA GLN A 496 -31.35 21.49 -13.52
C GLN A 496 -30.67 21.24 -14.87
N SER A 497 -29.46 21.77 -15.08
CA SER A 497 -28.69 21.51 -16.29
C SER A 497 -27.88 20.21 -16.21
N GLY A 498 -27.79 19.59 -15.02
CA GLY A 498 -26.95 18.41 -14.84
C GLY A 498 -25.44 18.70 -14.94
N GLU A 499 -24.99 19.93 -14.77
CA GLU A 499 -23.62 20.35 -15.03
C GLU A 499 -22.65 19.92 -13.91
N TYR A 500 -22.47 18.60 -13.71
CA TYR A 500 -21.50 18.06 -12.74
C TYR A 500 -20.06 18.53 -13.02
N THR A 501 -19.70 18.72 -14.27
CA THR A 501 -18.41 19.28 -14.67
C THR A 501 -18.17 20.66 -14.07
N VAL A 502 -19.17 21.54 -14.10
CA VAL A 502 -19.07 22.89 -13.50
C VAL A 502 -18.90 22.80 -12.00
N ARG A 503 -19.62 21.90 -11.35
CA ARG A 503 -19.54 21.66 -9.91
C ARG A 503 -18.17 21.09 -9.50
N ALA A 504 -17.65 20.13 -10.27
CA ALA A 504 -16.33 19.56 -10.05
C ALA A 504 -15.24 20.66 -10.17
N ASN A 505 -15.31 21.48 -11.22
CA ASN A 505 -14.37 22.59 -11.41
C ASN A 505 -14.43 23.62 -10.26
N ALA A 506 -15.62 23.93 -9.76
CA ALA A 506 -15.78 24.81 -8.60
C ALA A 506 -15.13 24.22 -7.34
N MET A 507 -15.26 22.91 -7.14
CA MET A 507 -14.63 22.20 -6.02
C MET A 507 -13.10 22.20 -6.12
N VAL A 508 -12.54 21.96 -7.31
CA VAL A 508 -11.08 22.01 -7.54
C VAL A 508 -10.53 23.39 -7.20
N GLU A 509 -11.18 24.44 -7.70
CA GLU A 509 -10.73 25.82 -7.43
C GLU A 509 -10.89 26.21 -5.96
N ALA A 510 -12.02 25.86 -5.33
CA ALA A 510 -12.24 26.11 -3.91
C ALA A 510 -11.11 25.49 -3.06
N ARG A 511 -10.73 24.26 -3.41
CA ARG A 511 -9.68 23.54 -2.72
C ARG A 511 -8.30 24.17 -2.92
N ARG A 512 -7.96 24.56 -4.14
CA ARG A 512 -6.72 25.28 -4.46
C ARG A 512 -6.57 26.54 -3.60
N LEU A 513 -7.64 27.28 -3.42
CA LEU A 513 -7.66 28.52 -2.65
C LEU A 513 -7.39 28.31 -1.15
N VAL A 514 -7.76 27.17 -0.58
CA VAL A 514 -7.47 26.87 0.85
C VAL A 514 -6.15 26.12 1.06
N GLY A 515 -5.29 26.07 0.02
CA GLY A 515 -3.98 25.40 0.11
C GLY A 515 -4.05 23.88 0.23
N GLY A 516 -5.15 23.27 -0.21
CA GLY A 516 -5.26 21.83 -0.40
C GLY A 516 -4.58 21.45 -1.71
N VAL A 517 -3.60 20.54 -1.64
CA VAL A 517 -2.69 20.16 -2.74
C VAL A 517 -2.00 21.35 -3.41
N VAL A 518 -0.90 21.72 -2.82
CA VAL A 518 0.15 22.35 -3.58
C VAL A 518 0.60 21.29 -4.60
N ILE A 519 0.35 21.56 -5.86
CA ILE A 519 1.05 20.89 -6.96
C ILE A 519 2.49 21.40 -6.85
N GLU A 520 3.23 20.90 -5.88
CA GLU A 520 4.68 21.06 -5.90
C GLU A 520 5.14 20.16 -7.04
N ASP A 521 5.62 20.82 -8.04
CA ASP A 521 6.17 20.35 -9.28
C ASP A 521 6.91 19.02 -9.12
N ALA A 522 6.24 17.89 -9.29
CA ALA A 522 6.90 16.62 -9.57
C ALA A 522 7.71 16.70 -10.90
N SER A 523 7.51 17.75 -11.70
CA SER A 523 8.31 18.06 -12.87
C SER A 523 9.67 18.69 -12.51
N ASN A 524 9.86 19.16 -11.26
CA ASN A 524 11.14 19.65 -10.72
C ASN A 524 11.83 18.64 -9.78
N ALA A 525 11.30 17.42 -9.65
CA ALA A 525 11.94 16.33 -8.93
C ALA A 525 12.87 15.55 -9.85
#